data_8821c09da36a089321e4e984f83c74e5
#
_entry.id   8821c09da36a089321e4e984f83c74e5
#
_cell.length_a   1.000
_cell.length_b   1.000
_cell.length_c   1.000
_cell.angle_alpha   90.00
_cell.angle_beta   90.00
_cell.angle_gamma   90.00
#
_symmetry.space_group_name_H-M   'P 1'
#
loop_
_entity.id
_entity.type
_entity.pdbx_description
1 polymer ?
#
loop_
_entity_poly.entity_id
_entity_poly.type
_entity_poly.pdbx_seq_one_letter_code
_entity_poly.pdbx_strand_id
1 'polypeptide(L)'
;MAFDSLVITCYNCCMKLELRRIGNSLGIIVPKEALRSWGLGEGDHLELGEHGIRPASKSGASHVMLDELKRKLAAEVVSRFTPNLIRAQGLANLSRWRRSGVWGPVYAEWQEILESATDGELFAAMLGRDENSNRLRQSPPYVGLLPREVVRILNEEATG
;
A
#
# COMPACT_ATOMS: atom_id res chain seq x y z
N MET A 1 -20.74 9.96 -30.71
CA MET A 1 -20.38 9.55 -29.35
C MET A 1 -19.42 10.59 -28.81
N ALA A 2 -19.85 11.34 -27.80
CA ALA A 2 -19.00 12.34 -27.16
C ALA A 2 -18.03 11.60 -26.21
N PHE A 3 -16.74 11.64 -26.52
CA PHE A 3 -15.70 11.20 -25.59
C PHE A 3 -15.49 12.30 -24.57
N ASP A 4 -15.87 12.04 -23.32
CA ASP A 4 -15.56 12.93 -22.21
C ASP A 4 -14.03 13.13 -22.12
N SER A 5 -13.62 14.36 -22.39
CA SER A 5 -12.23 14.79 -22.27
C SER A 5 -11.87 14.85 -20.79
N LEU A 6 -10.96 14.00 -20.37
CA LEU A 6 -10.38 14.04 -19.03
C LEU A 6 -9.67 15.39 -18.82
N VAL A 7 -10.22 16.23 -17.97
CA VAL A 7 -9.65 17.55 -17.64
C VAL A 7 -8.66 17.38 -16.49
N ILE A 8 -7.39 17.62 -16.76
CA ILE A 8 -6.36 17.68 -15.72
C ILE A 8 -6.32 19.13 -15.21
N THR A 9 -6.75 19.32 -13.97
CA THR A 9 -6.74 20.63 -13.32
C THR A 9 -5.32 20.92 -12.78
N CYS A 10 -4.53 21.68 -13.50
CA CYS A 10 -3.39 22.39 -12.92
C CYS A 10 -3.89 23.65 -12.21
N TYR A 11 -3.26 24.05 -11.13
CA TYR A 11 -3.60 25.19 -10.27
C TYR A 11 -3.61 26.56 -10.97
N ASN A 12 -3.76 26.65 -12.28
CA ASN A 12 -4.08 27.87 -13.06
C ASN A 12 -4.28 27.62 -14.57
N CYS A 13 -4.41 26.38 -15.05
CA CYS A 13 -4.65 26.13 -16.46
C CYS A 13 -5.38 24.80 -16.68
N CYS A 14 -6.62 24.84 -17.16
CA CYS A 14 -7.30 23.65 -17.65
C CYS A 14 -6.66 23.22 -18.97
N MET A 15 -5.85 22.17 -18.95
CA MET A 15 -5.26 21.58 -20.13
C MET A 15 -6.04 20.35 -20.56
N LYS A 16 -6.51 20.32 -21.80
CA LYS A 16 -7.16 19.14 -22.38
C LYS A 16 -6.09 18.26 -23.01
N LEU A 17 -6.06 16.98 -22.64
CA LEU A 17 -5.16 15.99 -23.21
C LEU A 17 -5.95 14.98 -24.02
N GLU A 18 -5.44 14.65 -25.20
CA GLU A 18 -6.07 13.71 -26.12
C GLU A 18 -5.59 12.27 -25.82
N LEU A 19 -6.56 11.34 -25.82
CA LEU A 19 -6.23 9.91 -25.80
C LEU A 19 -5.72 9.47 -27.15
N ARG A 20 -4.52 8.88 -27.18
CA ARG A 20 -3.87 8.39 -28.39
C ARG A 20 -3.60 6.90 -28.30
N ARG A 21 -3.64 6.22 -29.43
CA ARG A 21 -3.25 4.82 -29.51
C ARG A 21 -1.72 4.71 -29.39
N ILE A 22 -1.28 3.93 -28.40
CA ILE A 22 0.13 3.61 -28.17
C ILE A 22 0.25 2.08 -28.18
N GLY A 23 0.67 1.51 -29.32
CA GLY A 23 0.61 0.08 -29.54
C GLY A 23 -0.82 -0.47 -29.47
N ASN A 24 -1.08 -1.43 -28.60
CA ASN A 24 -2.41 -2.02 -28.39
C ASN A 24 -3.22 -1.33 -27.26
N SER A 25 -2.69 -0.25 -26.68
CA SER A 25 -3.31 0.47 -25.58
C SER A 25 -3.70 1.89 -25.97
N LEU A 26 -4.59 2.51 -25.22
CA LEU A 26 -4.83 3.94 -25.26
C LEU A 26 -4.02 4.62 -24.16
N GLY A 27 -3.37 5.72 -24.48
CA GLY A 27 -2.55 6.49 -23.56
C GLY A 27 -2.68 7.99 -23.80
N ILE A 28 -2.18 8.78 -22.87
CA ILE A 28 -2.04 10.22 -22.97
C ILE A 28 -0.57 10.61 -22.98
N ILE A 29 -0.23 11.65 -23.74
CA ILE A 29 1.11 12.27 -23.72
C ILE A 29 0.99 13.52 -22.85
N VAL A 30 1.66 13.53 -21.72
CA VAL A 30 1.70 14.71 -20.82
C VAL A 30 2.78 15.67 -21.32
N PRO A 31 2.46 16.95 -21.59
CA PRO A 31 3.44 17.93 -22.03
C PRO A 31 4.57 18.13 -21.01
N LYS A 32 5.78 18.39 -21.52
CA LYS A 32 6.96 18.61 -20.64
C LYS A 32 6.79 19.76 -19.67
N GLU A 33 6.06 20.81 -20.08
CA GLU A 33 5.76 21.96 -19.24
C GLU A 33 4.92 21.60 -18.02
N ALA A 34 3.92 20.72 -18.20
CA ALA A 34 3.10 20.21 -17.10
C ALA A 34 3.93 19.35 -16.15
N LEU A 35 4.78 18.46 -16.70
CA LEU A 35 5.69 17.65 -15.89
C LEU A 35 6.68 18.50 -15.10
N ARG A 36 7.24 19.54 -15.71
CA ARG A 36 8.15 20.48 -15.04
C ARG A 36 7.45 21.25 -13.91
N SER A 37 6.21 21.69 -14.13
CA SER A 37 5.44 22.40 -13.06
C SER A 37 5.17 21.49 -11.85
N TRP A 38 5.12 20.17 -12.06
CA TRP A 38 5.01 19.17 -11.00
C TRP A 38 6.36 18.71 -10.44
N GLY A 39 7.48 19.20 -11.00
CA GLY A 39 8.82 18.77 -10.61
C GLY A 39 9.15 17.33 -11.01
N LEU A 40 8.49 16.82 -12.05
CA LEU A 40 8.65 15.46 -12.57
C LEU A 40 9.57 15.40 -13.79
N GLY A 41 10.32 14.32 -13.91
CA GLY A 41 11.21 14.00 -15.02
C GLY A 41 11.02 12.59 -15.54
N GLU A 42 11.93 12.17 -16.42
CA GLU A 42 11.96 10.81 -16.93
C GLU A 42 12.21 9.80 -15.81
N GLY A 43 11.39 8.75 -15.76
CA GLY A 43 11.45 7.72 -14.71
C GLY A 43 10.56 8.00 -13.49
N ASP A 44 10.00 9.20 -13.35
CA ASP A 44 9.01 9.49 -12.33
C ASP A 44 7.64 8.90 -12.68
N HIS A 45 6.78 8.71 -11.67
CA HIS A 45 5.50 8.05 -11.81
C HIS A 45 4.34 9.01 -11.58
N LEU A 46 3.24 8.74 -12.27
CA LEU A 46 1.95 9.41 -12.07
C LEU A 46 0.96 8.40 -11.49
N GLU A 47 0.13 8.86 -10.57
CA GLU A 47 -0.99 8.09 -10.02
C GLU A 47 -2.30 8.52 -10.67
N LEU A 48 -3.08 7.56 -11.14
CA LEU A 48 -4.45 7.76 -11.58
C LEU A 48 -5.39 7.42 -10.42
N GLY A 49 -6.08 8.42 -9.89
CA GLY A 49 -7.09 8.27 -8.84
C GLY A 49 -8.47 8.72 -9.27
N GLU A 50 -9.45 8.62 -8.40
CA GLU A 50 -10.85 9.05 -8.66
C GLU A 50 -10.99 10.52 -9.06
N HIS A 51 -10.06 11.37 -8.63
CA HIS A 51 -10.08 12.82 -8.89
C HIS A 51 -9.13 13.27 -10.01
N GLY A 52 -8.55 12.32 -10.77
CA GLY A 52 -7.67 12.59 -11.90
C GLY A 52 -6.26 12.04 -11.75
N ILE A 53 -5.35 12.59 -12.55
CA ILE A 53 -3.94 12.21 -12.58
C ILE A 53 -3.17 13.19 -11.69
N ARG A 54 -2.34 12.68 -10.81
CA ARG A 54 -1.47 13.45 -9.92
C ARG A 54 -0.04 12.90 -9.93
N PRO A 55 0.97 13.72 -9.57
CA PRO A 55 2.30 13.18 -9.31
C PRO A 55 2.24 12.07 -8.26
N ALA A 56 2.85 10.93 -8.55
CA ALA A 56 3.11 9.96 -7.50
C ALA A 56 4.08 10.62 -6.51
N SER A 57 3.80 10.52 -5.22
CA SER A 57 4.74 10.99 -4.21
C SER A 57 6.09 10.32 -4.45
N LYS A 58 7.18 11.10 -4.44
CA LYS A 58 8.55 10.58 -4.67
C LYS A 58 8.83 9.45 -3.68
N SER A 59 8.74 8.23 -4.16
CA SER A 59 8.47 7.04 -3.36
C SER A 59 9.65 6.47 -2.56
N GLY A 60 10.83 7.03 -2.63
CA GLY A 60 11.96 6.51 -1.86
C GLY A 60 11.82 6.74 -0.35
N ALA A 61 11.54 7.96 0.06
CA ALA A 61 11.30 8.29 1.47
C ALA A 61 9.93 7.76 1.95
N SER A 62 8.92 7.76 1.07
CA SER A 62 7.58 7.28 1.36
C SER A 62 7.53 5.77 1.63
N HIS A 63 8.27 4.94 0.90
CA HIS A 63 8.29 3.50 1.14
C HIS A 63 8.94 3.14 2.49
N VAL A 64 10.07 3.77 2.81
CA VAL A 64 10.75 3.57 4.11
C VAL A 64 9.83 4.00 5.27
N MET A 65 9.15 5.14 5.14
CA MET A 65 8.20 5.61 6.15
C MET A 65 6.99 4.67 6.28
N LEU A 66 6.48 4.16 5.17
CA LEU A 66 5.36 3.22 5.18
C LEU A 66 5.76 1.86 5.79
N ASP A 67 6.94 1.36 5.49
CA ASP A 67 7.46 0.13 6.07
C ASP A 67 7.67 0.28 7.59
N GLU A 68 8.20 1.41 8.03
CA GLU A 68 8.36 1.70 9.46
C GLU A 68 7.02 1.88 10.18
N LEU A 69 6.03 2.52 9.55
CA LEU A 69 4.66 2.60 10.08
C LEU A 69 4.05 1.20 10.26
N LYS A 70 4.16 0.34 9.25
CA LYS A 70 3.67 -1.03 9.34
C LYS A 70 4.38 -1.83 10.42
N ARG A 71 5.68 -1.60 10.61
CA ARG A 71 6.45 -2.21 11.69
C ARG A 71 5.99 -1.72 13.08
N LYS A 72 5.72 -0.42 13.23
CA LYS A 72 5.16 0.15 14.47
C LYS A 72 3.78 -0.43 14.79
N LEU A 73 2.90 -0.56 13.78
CA LEU A 73 1.59 -1.21 13.95
C LEU A 73 1.75 -2.67 14.40
N ALA A 74 2.67 -3.42 13.81
CA ALA A 74 2.97 -4.79 14.21
C ALA A 74 3.52 -4.85 15.65
N ALA A 75 4.39 -3.91 16.03
CA ALA A 75 4.93 -3.81 17.39
C ALA A 75 3.83 -3.56 18.42
N GLU A 76 2.85 -2.69 18.10
CA GLU A 76 1.69 -2.46 18.97
C GLU A 76 0.83 -3.72 19.12
N VAL A 77 0.64 -4.49 18.05
CA VAL A 77 -0.05 -5.78 18.13
C VAL A 77 0.69 -6.74 19.06
N VAL A 78 1.98 -6.91 18.87
CA VAL A 78 2.80 -7.82 19.69
C VAL A 78 2.85 -7.38 21.15
N SER A 79 2.83 -6.09 21.44
CA SER A 79 2.86 -5.57 22.82
C SER A 79 1.54 -5.78 23.58
N ARG A 80 0.42 -5.85 22.86
CA ARG A 80 -0.93 -5.88 23.47
C ARG A 80 -1.60 -7.25 23.43
N PHE A 81 -1.20 -8.13 22.53
CA PHE A 81 -1.88 -9.39 22.28
C PHE A 81 -0.93 -10.59 22.40
N THR A 82 -1.45 -11.68 22.90
CA THR A 82 -0.70 -12.94 22.97
C THR A 82 -0.50 -13.55 21.58
N PRO A 83 0.55 -14.35 21.35
CA PRO A 83 0.77 -15.04 20.08
C PRO A 83 -0.44 -15.83 19.62
N ASN A 84 -1.14 -16.48 20.55
CA ASN A 84 -2.33 -17.27 20.25
C ASN A 84 -3.48 -16.42 19.69
N LEU A 85 -3.70 -15.23 20.24
CA LEU A 85 -4.71 -14.30 19.73
C LEU A 85 -4.33 -13.75 18.36
N ILE A 86 -3.05 -13.43 18.14
CA ILE A 86 -2.53 -12.99 16.85
C ILE A 86 -2.75 -14.06 15.79
N ARG A 87 -2.42 -15.34 16.12
CA ARG A 87 -2.62 -16.48 15.22
C ARG A 87 -4.11 -16.69 14.91
N ALA A 88 -4.96 -16.70 15.92
CA ALA A 88 -6.40 -16.91 15.74
C ALA A 88 -7.02 -15.84 14.83
N GLN A 89 -6.70 -14.57 15.07
CA GLN A 89 -7.18 -13.46 14.23
C GLN A 89 -6.65 -13.54 12.80
N GLY A 90 -5.35 -13.82 12.65
CA GLY A 90 -4.73 -13.96 11.34
C GLY A 90 -5.36 -15.08 10.52
N LEU A 91 -5.51 -16.27 11.09
CA LEU A 91 -6.13 -17.42 10.41
C LEU A 91 -7.60 -17.16 10.07
N ALA A 92 -8.35 -16.50 10.95
CA ALA A 92 -9.74 -16.11 10.67
C ALA A 92 -9.83 -15.15 9.47
N ASN A 93 -8.95 -14.16 9.41
CA ASN A 93 -8.89 -13.23 8.28
C ASN A 93 -8.49 -13.94 6.98
N LEU A 94 -7.45 -14.77 6.99
CA LEU A 94 -7.01 -15.54 5.83
C LEU A 94 -8.13 -16.45 5.30
N SER A 95 -8.84 -17.15 6.19
CA SER A 95 -9.98 -17.98 5.83
C SER A 95 -11.10 -17.17 5.16
N ARG A 96 -11.42 -16.00 5.70
CA ARG A 96 -12.42 -15.09 5.13
C ARG A 96 -12.00 -14.59 3.75
N TRP A 97 -10.75 -14.14 3.57
CA TRP A 97 -10.23 -13.63 2.30
C TRP A 97 -10.20 -14.73 1.23
N ARG A 98 -9.79 -15.93 1.59
CA ARG A 98 -9.82 -17.08 0.68
C ARG A 98 -11.22 -17.37 0.15
N ARG A 99 -12.24 -17.33 1.02
CA ARG A 99 -13.65 -17.50 0.62
C ARG A 99 -14.17 -16.39 -0.28
N SER A 100 -13.66 -15.18 -0.15
CA SER A 100 -14.00 -14.04 -1.02
C SER A 100 -13.15 -13.95 -2.29
N GLY A 101 -12.32 -14.93 -2.59
CA GLY A 101 -11.49 -14.98 -3.80
C GLY A 101 -10.20 -14.20 -3.71
N VAL A 102 -9.87 -13.62 -2.55
CA VAL A 102 -8.61 -12.92 -2.33
C VAL A 102 -7.58 -13.91 -1.79
N TRP A 103 -6.71 -14.39 -2.68
CA TRP A 103 -5.66 -15.34 -2.31
C TRP A 103 -4.40 -15.13 -3.17
N GLY A 104 -3.23 -15.38 -2.58
CA GLY A 104 -1.95 -15.30 -3.27
C GLY A 104 -0.82 -15.91 -2.44
N PRO A 105 0.41 -15.98 -2.99
CA PRO A 105 1.56 -16.62 -2.35
C PRO A 105 1.87 -16.07 -0.95
N VAL A 106 1.75 -14.75 -0.75
CA VAL A 106 2.01 -14.10 0.54
C VAL A 106 1.03 -14.55 1.62
N TYR A 107 -0.22 -14.81 1.26
CA TYR A 107 -1.22 -15.31 2.22
C TYR A 107 -1.02 -16.78 2.57
N ALA A 108 -0.55 -17.59 1.61
CA ALA A 108 -0.16 -18.97 1.88
C ALA A 108 1.04 -19.05 2.83
N GLU A 109 2.03 -18.19 2.63
CA GLU A 109 3.21 -18.07 3.51
C GLU A 109 2.83 -17.61 4.92
N TRP A 110 1.94 -16.62 5.04
CA TRP A 110 1.40 -16.21 6.33
C TRP A 110 0.62 -17.33 7.02
N GLN A 111 -0.15 -18.11 6.27
CA GLN A 111 -0.87 -19.25 6.83
C GLN A 111 0.10 -20.26 7.45
N GLU A 112 1.18 -20.59 6.75
CA GLU A 112 2.21 -21.51 7.27
C GLU A 112 2.87 -20.97 8.55
N ILE A 113 3.24 -19.67 8.57
CA ILE A 113 3.80 -19.01 9.74
C ILE A 113 2.83 -19.05 10.93
N LEU A 114 1.56 -18.75 10.70
CA LEU A 114 0.55 -18.74 11.77
C LEU A 114 0.22 -20.13 12.30
N GLU A 115 0.30 -21.19 11.48
CA GLU A 115 -0.03 -22.56 11.85
C GLU A 115 1.16 -23.30 12.47
N SER A 116 2.37 -23.10 11.94
CA SER A 116 3.49 -24.02 12.18
C SER A 116 4.73 -23.39 12.80
N ALA A 117 4.94 -22.07 12.64
CA ALA A 117 6.13 -21.40 13.15
C ALA A 117 6.10 -21.24 14.68
N THR A 118 7.27 -21.16 15.29
CA THR A 118 7.42 -20.76 16.70
C THR A 118 6.98 -19.30 16.92
N ASP A 119 6.75 -18.90 18.16
CA ASP A 119 6.42 -17.51 18.49
C ASP A 119 7.57 -16.56 18.11
N GLY A 120 8.82 -17.00 18.24
CA GLY A 120 9.99 -16.23 17.81
C GLY A 120 10.01 -15.97 16.30
N GLU A 121 9.70 -16.98 15.50
CA GLU A 121 9.59 -16.85 14.03
C GLU A 121 8.40 -15.98 13.60
N LEU A 122 7.26 -16.11 14.28
CA LEU A 122 6.11 -15.23 14.08
C LEU A 122 6.50 -13.76 14.34
N PHE A 123 7.15 -13.50 15.47
CA PHE A 123 7.59 -12.13 15.81
C PHE A 123 8.69 -11.63 14.88
N ALA A 124 9.60 -12.50 14.42
CA ALA A 124 10.59 -12.14 13.41
C ALA A 124 9.91 -11.69 12.09
N ALA A 125 8.91 -12.42 11.62
CA ALA A 125 8.13 -12.03 10.45
C ALA A 125 7.38 -10.70 10.64
N MET A 126 6.86 -10.45 11.85
CA MET A 126 6.12 -9.23 12.18
C MET A 126 7.00 -8.01 12.41
N LEU A 127 8.18 -8.15 13.00
CA LEU A 127 9.01 -7.05 13.50
C LEU A 127 10.36 -6.92 12.78
N GLY A 128 10.79 -7.92 12.02
CA GLY A 128 12.08 -7.95 11.33
C GLY A 128 12.26 -6.74 10.39
N ARG A 129 13.51 -6.39 10.13
CA ARG A 129 13.89 -5.27 9.24
C ARG A 129 14.48 -5.77 7.92
N ASP A 130 14.53 -7.07 7.72
CA ASP A 130 14.93 -7.70 6.47
C ASP A 130 13.86 -7.54 5.38
N GLU A 131 14.25 -7.76 4.14
CA GLU A 131 13.41 -7.60 2.98
C GLU A 131 12.18 -8.52 3.01
N ASN A 132 12.35 -9.75 3.50
CA ASN A 132 11.25 -10.71 3.58
C ASN A 132 10.20 -10.29 4.61
N SER A 133 10.63 -9.86 5.80
CA SER A 133 9.72 -9.33 6.83
C SER A 133 9.00 -8.07 6.35
N ASN A 134 9.68 -7.18 5.63
CA ASN A 134 9.07 -6.00 5.03
C ASN A 134 8.01 -6.40 3.99
N ARG A 135 8.31 -7.36 3.12
CA ARG A 135 7.37 -7.89 2.12
C ARG A 135 6.14 -8.52 2.76
N LEU A 136 6.31 -9.35 3.77
CA LEU A 136 5.22 -9.99 4.50
C LEU A 136 4.29 -8.95 5.15
N ARG A 137 4.85 -7.90 5.77
CA ARG A 137 4.06 -6.82 6.38
C ARG A 137 3.29 -5.95 5.38
N GLN A 138 3.54 -6.04 4.07
CA GLN A 138 2.68 -5.36 3.09
C GLN A 138 1.25 -5.92 3.09
N SER A 139 1.08 -7.19 3.46
CA SER A 139 -0.23 -7.87 3.51
C SER A 139 -0.43 -8.60 4.85
N PRO A 140 -0.50 -7.86 5.97
CA PRO A 140 -0.57 -8.46 7.29
C PRO A 140 -1.94 -9.09 7.56
N PRO A 141 -2.02 -10.38 7.95
CA PRO A 141 -3.30 -11.04 8.20
C PRO A 141 -3.89 -10.71 9.58
N TYR A 142 -3.11 -10.18 10.51
CA TYR A 142 -3.52 -9.85 11.89
C TYR A 142 -4.21 -8.49 12.03
N VAL A 143 -4.72 -7.93 10.94
CA VAL A 143 -5.47 -6.68 10.96
C VAL A 143 -6.77 -6.82 11.75
N GLY A 144 -7.21 -5.72 12.38
CA GLY A 144 -8.45 -5.67 13.17
C GLY A 144 -8.26 -5.97 14.66
N LEU A 145 -7.05 -6.30 15.12
CA LEU A 145 -6.74 -6.43 16.55
C LEU A 145 -6.62 -5.08 17.25
N LEU A 146 -5.97 -4.11 16.61
CA LEU A 146 -5.80 -2.79 17.20
C LEU A 146 -7.10 -1.97 17.15
N PRO A 147 -7.41 -1.21 18.22
CA PRO A 147 -8.46 -0.21 18.18
C PRO A 147 -8.20 0.81 17.05
N ARG A 148 -9.27 1.27 16.40
CA ARG A 148 -9.20 2.26 15.32
C ARG A 148 -8.46 3.53 15.72
N GLU A 149 -8.62 3.95 16.96
CA GLU A 149 -7.97 5.14 17.53
C GLU A 149 -6.43 5.00 17.56
N VAL A 150 -5.93 3.83 17.96
CA VAL A 150 -4.48 3.54 17.97
C VAL A 150 -3.92 3.56 16.55
N VAL A 151 -4.61 2.94 15.61
CA VAL A 151 -4.22 2.95 14.20
C VAL A 151 -4.21 4.38 13.64
N ARG A 152 -5.20 5.21 13.99
CA ARG A 152 -5.27 6.61 13.58
C ARG A 152 -4.07 7.41 14.10
N ILE A 153 -3.78 7.31 15.39
CA ILE A 153 -2.66 8.04 16.03
C ILE A 153 -1.33 7.68 15.34
N LEU A 154 -1.05 6.39 15.15
CA LEU A 154 0.18 5.95 14.49
C LEU A 154 0.30 6.41 13.03
N ASN A 155 -0.82 6.47 12.31
CA ASN A 155 -0.84 7.03 10.95
C ASN A 155 -0.56 8.53 10.95
N GLU A 156 -1.13 9.29 11.87
CA GLU A 156 -0.90 10.73 12.01
C GLU A 156 0.57 11.04 12.36
N GLU A 157 1.17 10.29 13.28
CA GLU A 157 2.60 10.42 13.63
C GLU A 157 3.53 10.11 12.44
N ALA A 158 3.12 9.24 11.53
CA ALA A 158 3.92 8.89 10.36
C ALA A 158 3.84 9.94 9.23
N THR A 159 2.83 10.82 9.26
CA THR A 159 2.58 11.83 8.22
C THR A 159 2.98 13.24 8.65
N GLY A 160 3.25 13.47 9.91
CA GLY A 160 3.72 14.75 10.49
C GLY A 160 5.22 14.88 10.44
#